data_72ca63c0ea61af6753cc0358bf73b85b
#
_entry.id   72ca63c0ea61af6753cc0358bf73b85b
#
_cell.length_a   1.000
_cell.length_b   1.000
_cell.length_c   1.000
_cell.angle_alpha   90.00
_cell.angle_beta   90.00
_cell.angle_gamma   90.00
#
_symmetry.space_group_name_H-M   'P 1'
#
loop_
_entity.id
_entity.type
_entity.pdbx_description
1 polymer ?
#
loop_
_entity_poly.entity_id
_entity_poly.type
_entity_poly.pdbx_seq_one_letter_code
_entity_poly.pdbx_strand_id
1 'polypeptide(L)'
;MLRKHILTDLPAGRARASDVKDIPALATVLVTSEAPDHPVDHLFDASDGPGGTRWIAAADGEQTVVLAFDVPQTIRAVGIEAEEPDATRTNVLTISLSDDGGRTYRERVRQEFNFSPPGTTFQREVWNVPAEGVTHLRLTIEPDKGGMPCRATLTSLAIR
;
A
#
# COMPACT_ATOMS: atom_id res chain seq x y z
N MET A 1 14.43 2.05 40.18
CA MET A 1 13.60 3.21 39.81
C MET A 1 13.44 3.26 38.28
N LEU A 2 12.22 3.26 37.82
CA LEU A 2 11.92 3.32 36.39
C LEU A 2 12.25 4.74 35.85
N ARG A 3 13.08 4.81 34.81
CA ARG A 3 13.26 6.05 34.07
C ARG A 3 12.18 6.15 33.00
N LYS A 4 11.36 7.17 33.03
CA LYS A 4 10.35 7.38 32.02
C LYS A 4 10.41 8.79 31.44
N HIS A 5 10.27 8.88 30.15
CA HIS A 5 10.08 10.13 29.41
C HIS A 5 8.65 10.21 28.92
N ILE A 6 8.02 11.34 29.14
CA ILE A 6 6.73 11.62 28.51
C ILE A 6 7.04 12.23 27.15
N LEU A 7 6.66 11.51 26.10
CA LEU A 7 6.95 11.89 24.71
C LEU A 7 6.04 13.01 24.19
N THR A 8 5.69 13.97 25.05
CA THR A 8 4.85 15.11 24.64
C THR A 8 5.58 16.10 23.73
N ASP A 9 6.92 16.05 23.70
CA ASP A 9 7.74 16.96 22.89
C ASP A 9 8.27 16.34 21.61
N LEU A 10 8.03 15.05 21.39
CA LEU A 10 8.30 14.42 20.10
C LEU A 10 7.04 14.58 19.25
N PRO A 11 7.10 15.36 18.14
CA PRO A 11 6.01 15.38 17.20
C PRO A 11 5.75 13.93 16.78
N ALA A 12 4.54 13.43 17.03
CA ALA A 12 4.15 12.05 16.72
C ALA A 12 4.42 11.67 15.24
N GLY A 13 4.47 12.68 14.35
CA GLY A 13 4.83 12.53 12.95
C GLY A 13 6.32 12.29 12.69
N ARG A 14 7.23 12.64 13.61
CA ARG A 14 8.67 12.55 13.36
C ARG A 14 9.21 11.12 13.49
N ALA A 15 8.72 10.36 14.45
CA ALA A 15 9.11 8.96 14.61
C ALA A 15 8.53 8.08 13.47
N ARG A 16 7.36 8.43 12.94
CA ARG A 16 6.74 7.75 11.81
C ARG A 16 7.37 8.15 10.47
N ALA A 17 7.72 9.42 10.29
CA ALA A 17 8.36 9.93 9.08
C ALA A 17 9.76 9.35 8.87
N SER A 18 10.49 8.94 9.93
CA SER A 18 11.82 8.34 9.80
C SER A 18 11.79 6.89 9.30
N ASP A 19 10.67 6.17 9.48
CA ASP A 19 10.55 4.75 9.12
C ASP A 19 9.94 4.54 7.74
N VAL A 20 9.07 5.42 7.28
CA VAL A 20 8.38 5.32 5.99
C VAL A 20 9.22 6.00 4.91
N LYS A 21 9.49 5.28 3.83
CA LYS A 21 10.23 5.84 2.69
C LYS A 21 9.41 6.91 1.97
N ASP A 22 10.08 7.96 1.56
CA ASP A 22 9.52 9.03 0.73
C ASP A 22 9.45 8.56 -0.73
N ILE A 23 8.38 7.87 -1.08
CA ILE A 23 8.22 7.28 -2.42
C ILE A 23 8.27 8.33 -3.53
N PRO A 24 7.61 9.49 -3.42
CA PRO A 24 7.74 10.53 -4.44
C PRO A 24 9.18 10.96 -4.74
N ALA A 25 10.06 10.92 -3.74
CA ALA A 25 11.47 11.28 -3.90
C ALA A 25 12.35 10.12 -4.39
N LEU A 26 11.91 8.87 -4.21
CA LEU A 26 12.77 7.68 -4.40
C LEU A 26 12.39 6.83 -5.61
N ALA A 27 11.18 6.98 -6.15
CA ALA A 27 10.68 6.06 -7.16
C ALA A 27 9.80 6.74 -8.19
N THR A 28 9.73 6.12 -9.35
CA THR A 28 8.65 6.33 -10.32
C THR A 28 7.54 5.33 -10.03
N VAL A 29 6.32 5.81 -9.96
CA VAL A 29 5.14 4.96 -9.75
C VAL A 29 4.47 4.67 -11.08
N LEU A 30 4.30 3.38 -11.39
CA LEU A 30 3.59 2.90 -12.57
C LEU A 30 2.27 2.30 -12.09
N VAL A 31 1.17 2.70 -12.69
CA VAL A 31 -0.17 2.23 -12.32
C VAL A 31 -0.97 1.88 -13.57
N THR A 32 -1.76 0.80 -13.50
CA THR A 32 -2.57 0.35 -14.64
C THR A 32 -3.67 1.34 -15.00
N SER A 33 -4.32 1.93 -13.99
CA SER A 33 -5.31 2.98 -14.20
C SER A 33 -5.55 3.77 -12.92
N GLU A 34 -6.08 4.98 -13.07
CA GLU A 34 -6.53 5.81 -11.95
C GLU A 34 -7.73 6.66 -12.39
N ALA A 35 -8.71 6.78 -11.51
CA ALA A 35 -9.83 7.68 -11.72
C ALA A 35 -9.36 9.13 -11.53
N PRO A 36 -9.92 10.13 -12.26
CA PRO A 36 -9.43 11.52 -12.27
C PRO A 36 -9.31 12.16 -10.88
N ASP A 37 -10.28 11.90 -10.00
CA ASP A 37 -10.31 12.49 -8.66
C ASP A 37 -9.65 11.61 -7.59
N HIS A 38 -9.11 10.46 -7.97
CA HIS A 38 -8.52 9.47 -7.08
C HIS A 38 -7.19 8.93 -7.65
N PRO A 39 -6.20 9.82 -7.86
CA PRO A 39 -4.92 9.41 -8.44
C PRO A 39 -4.12 8.51 -7.48
N VAL A 40 -3.17 7.80 -8.04
CA VAL A 40 -2.26 6.92 -7.27
C VAL A 40 -1.41 7.70 -6.26
N ASP A 41 -1.24 8.99 -6.46
CA ASP A 41 -0.58 9.92 -5.54
C ASP A 41 -1.17 9.82 -4.12
N HIS A 42 -2.47 9.53 -4.01
CA HIS A 42 -3.15 9.37 -2.73
C HIS A 42 -2.63 8.22 -1.87
N LEU A 43 -1.92 7.26 -2.45
CA LEU A 43 -1.27 6.19 -1.69
C LEU A 43 -0.07 6.68 -0.89
N PHE A 44 0.49 7.85 -1.25
CA PHE A 44 1.76 8.36 -0.75
C PHE A 44 1.66 9.79 -0.20
N ASP A 45 0.47 10.27 0.09
CA ASP A 45 0.22 11.64 0.56
C ASP A 45 0.21 11.79 2.08
N ALA A 46 0.62 10.75 2.79
CA ALA A 46 0.62 10.65 4.25
C ALA A 46 -0.78 10.70 4.90
N SER A 47 -1.85 10.67 4.11
CA SER A 47 -3.20 10.45 4.61
C SER A 47 -3.39 8.98 4.95
N ASP A 48 -3.92 8.68 6.11
CA ASP A 48 -4.18 7.33 6.58
C ASP A 48 -5.51 7.25 7.34
N GLY A 49 -5.93 6.02 7.62
CA GLY A 49 -7.14 5.74 8.38
C GLY A 49 -8.43 5.88 7.58
N PRO A 50 -9.56 5.52 8.21
CA PRO A 50 -10.89 5.64 7.59
C PRO A 50 -11.22 7.08 7.22
N GLY A 51 -11.81 7.27 6.03
CA GLY A 51 -12.18 8.59 5.51
C GLY A 51 -11.03 9.38 4.90
N GLY A 52 -9.82 8.81 4.82
CA GLY A 52 -8.66 9.42 4.16
C GLY A 52 -8.81 9.45 2.63
N THR A 53 -7.82 10.05 1.97
CA THR A 53 -7.73 10.03 0.52
C THR A 53 -7.53 8.59 0.02
N ARG A 54 -7.96 8.32 -1.19
CA ARG A 54 -7.87 6.98 -1.79
C ARG A 54 -7.44 7.06 -3.25
N TRP A 55 -6.69 6.07 -3.68
CA TRP A 55 -6.60 5.73 -5.08
C TRP A 55 -7.79 4.84 -5.45
N ILE A 56 -8.41 5.11 -6.58
CA ILE A 56 -9.45 4.28 -7.17
C ILE A 56 -9.06 4.04 -8.63
N ALA A 57 -9.13 2.79 -9.07
CA ALA A 57 -8.89 2.45 -10.46
C ALA A 57 -9.93 3.06 -11.40
N ALA A 58 -9.55 3.35 -12.63
CA ALA A 58 -10.48 3.84 -13.65
C ALA A 58 -11.28 2.72 -14.31
N ALA A 59 -10.83 1.47 -14.17
CA ALA A 59 -11.44 0.29 -14.78
C ALA A 59 -11.71 -0.79 -13.73
N ASP A 60 -12.69 -1.65 -14.01
CA ASP A 60 -12.96 -2.84 -13.22
C ASP A 60 -11.85 -3.87 -13.38
N GLY A 61 -11.75 -4.79 -12.41
CA GLY A 61 -10.85 -5.92 -12.46
C GLY A 61 -9.49 -5.67 -11.84
N GLU A 62 -8.59 -6.61 -12.10
CA GLU A 62 -7.24 -6.61 -11.54
C GLU A 62 -6.44 -5.37 -11.95
N GLN A 63 -5.75 -4.80 -10.98
CA GLN A 63 -4.89 -3.64 -11.17
C GLN A 63 -3.50 -3.91 -10.60
N THR A 64 -2.53 -3.19 -11.14
CA THR A 64 -1.14 -3.29 -10.70
C THR A 64 -0.57 -1.91 -10.43
N VAL A 65 0.14 -1.79 -9.32
CA VAL A 65 0.96 -0.62 -8.97
C VAL A 65 2.41 -1.10 -8.85
N VAL A 66 3.32 -0.47 -9.57
CA VAL A 66 4.76 -0.77 -9.50
C VAL A 66 5.52 0.44 -9.02
N LEU A 67 6.37 0.25 -8.03
CA LEU A 67 7.36 1.23 -7.60
C LEU A 67 8.68 0.87 -8.28
N ALA A 68 9.15 1.70 -9.20
CA ALA A 68 10.47 1.57 -9.83
C ALA A 68 11.42 2.53 -9.09
N PHE A 69 12.28 2.01 -8.24
CA PHE A 69 13.20 2.81 -7.44
C PHE A 69 14.35 3.34 -8.29
N ASP A 70 14.72 4.61 -8.08
CA ASP A 70 15.84 5.26 -8.78
C ASP A 70 17.18 4.61 -8.42
N VAL A 71 17.29 4.18 -7.17
CA VAL A 71 18.45 3.46 -6.61
C VAL A 71 17.93 2.25 -5.85
N PRO A 72 18.60 1.09 -5.90
CA PRO A 72 18.18 -0.09 -5.14
C PRO A 72 17.98 0.22 -3.66
N GLN A 73 16.91 -0.31 -3.09
CA GLN A 73 16.48 -0.06 -1.72
C GLN A 73 16.59 -1.29 -0.84
N THR A 74 16.89 -1.08 0.43
CA THR A 74 16.65 -2.08 1.47
C THR A 74 15.25 -1.88 2.01
N ILE A 75 14.44 -2.93 1.97
CA ILE A 75 13.06 -2.91 2.47
C ILE A 75 12.98 -3.78 3.72
N ARG A 76 12.25 -3.33 4.73
CA ARG A 76 12.00 -4.06 5.97
C ARG A 76 10.55 -4.50 6.08
N ALA A 77 9.62 -3.62 5.75
CA ALA A 77 8.20 -3.86 5.92
C ALA A 77 7.38 -3.12 4.87
N VAL A 78 6.19 -3.64 4.61
CA VAL A 78 5.18 -3.03 3.74
C VAL A 78 3.87 -2.96 4.50
N GLY A 79 3.25 -1.78 4.52
CA GLY A 79 1.94 -1.55 5.12
C GLY A 79 0.92 -1.17 4.08
N ILE A 80 -0.28 -1.71 4.19
CA ILE A 80 -1.41 -1.39 3.30
C ILE A 80 -2.63 -1.06 4.13
N GLU A 81 -3.35 -0.04 3.70
CA GLU A 81 -4.69 0.30 4.18
C GLU A 81 -5.67 0.31 3.01
N ALA A 82 -6.83 -0.26 3.24
CA ALA A 82 -7.93 -0.30 2.28
C ALA A 82 -9.26 0.00 2.96
N GLU A 83 -10.09 0.77 2.29
CA GLU A 83 -11.44 1.12 2.76
C GLU A 83 -12.46 0.78 1.68
N GLU A 84 -13.53 0.09 2.07
CA GLU A 84 -14.67 -0.23 1.24
C GLU A 84 -15.96 -0.01 2.03
N PRO A 85 -16.60 1.17 1.88
CA PRO A 85 -17.80 1.49 2.64
C PRO A 85 -19.09 0.93 2.05
N ASP A 86 -19.09 0.52 0.78
CA ASP A 86 -20.32 0.36 0.01
C ASP A 86 -20.64 -1.08 -0.39
N ALA A 87 -19.63 -1.90 -0.68
CA ALA A 87 -19.84 -3.23 -1.26
C ALA A 87 -19.19 -4.35 -0.42
N THR A 88 -19.92 -5.47 -0.31
CA THR A 88 -19.38 -6.72 0.22
C THR A 88 -18.48 -7.35 -0.82
N ARG A 89 -17.20 -7.48 -0.53
CA ARG A 89 -16.21 -8.11 -1.41
C ARG A 89 -14.96 -8.56 -0.67
N THR A 90 -14.16 -9.39 -1.33
CA THR A 90 -12.86 -9.83 -0.85
C THR A 90 -11.78 -9.38 -1.82
N ASN A 91 -10.92 -8.46 -1.38
CA ASN A 91 -9.73 -8.07 -2.15
C ASN A 91 -8.64 -9.14 -1.98
N VAL A 92 -7.95 -9.49 -3.04
CA VAL A 92 -6.72 -10.26 -2.98
C VAL A 92 -5.55 -9.37 -3.35
N LEU A 93 -4.63 -9.20 -2.40
CA LEU A 93 -3.44 -8.36 -2.53
C LEU A 93 -2.21 -9.23 -2.63
N THR A 94 -1.36 -8.98 -3.62
CA THR A 94 -0.10 -9.68 -3.79
C THR A 94 1.03 -8.67 -3.88
N ILE A 95 2.05 -8.82 -3.03
CA ILE A 95 3.25 -8.00 -3.04
C ILE A 95 4.41 -8.86 -3.50
N SER A 96 5.09 -8.42 -4.54
CA SER A 96 6.27 -9.06 -5.09
C SER A 96 7.42 -8.08 -5.21
N LEU A 97 8.63 -8.56 -5.01
CA LEU A 97 9.86 -7.76 -5.08
C LEU A 97 10.76 -8.25 -6.20
N SER A 98 11.47 -7.32 -6.82
CA SER A 98 12.48 -7.59 -7.84
C SER A 98 13.81 -6.93 -7.45
N ASP A 99 14.91 -7.64 -7.69
CA ASP A 99 16.28 -7.14 -7.54
C ASP A 99 17.05 -7.06 -8.87
N ASP A 100 16.36 -7.29 -9.99
CA ASP A 100 16.96 -7.40 -11.32
C ASP A 100 16.36 -6.43 -12.35
N GLY A 101 15.86 -5.30 -11.90
CA GLY A 101 15.28 -4.28 -12.77
C GLY A 101 13.86 -4.57 -13.24
N GLY A 102 13.13 -5.38 -12.50
CA GLY A 102 11.74 -5.74 -12.85
C GLY A 102 11.63 -6.87 -13.87
N ARG A 103 12.73 -7.57 -14.14
CA ARG A 103 12.72 -8.73 -15.07
C ARG A 103 12.05 -9.94 -14.44
N THR A 104 12.35 -10.21 -13.17
CA THR A 104 11.72 -11.26 -12.37
C THR A 104 11.26 -10.71 -11.04
N TYR A 105 10.17 -11.26 -10.54
CA TYR A 105 9.58 -10.91 -9.25
C TYR A 105 9.43 -12.14 -8.40
N ARG A 106 9.63 -11.96 -7.08
CA ARG A 106 9.36 -13.00 -6.08
C ARG A 106 8.20 -12.54 -5.21
N GLU A 107 7.15 -13.34 -5.16
CA GLU A 107 6.01 -13.09 -4.28
C GLU A 107 6.46 -13.18 -2.83
N ARG A 108 6.14 -12.15 -2.05
CA ARG A 108 6.47 -12.05 -0.63
C ARG A 108 5.24 -12.11 0.26
N VAL A 109 4.12 -11.58 -0.21
CA VAL A 109 2.87 -11.51 0.53
C VAL A 109 1.72 -11.80 -0.41
N ARG A 110 0.77 -12.59 0.08
CA ARG A 110 -0.56 -12.74 -0.51
C ARG A 110 -1.57 -12.67 0.61
N GLN A 111 -2.46 -11.70 0.56
CA GLN A 111 -3.40 -11.40 1.63
C GLN A 111 -4.80 -11.15 1.08
N GLU A 112 -5.79 -11.68 1.76
CA GLU A 112 -7.19 -11.37 1.50
C GLU A 112 -7.70 -10.35 2.51
N PHE A 113 -8.37 -9.30 2.02
CA PHE A 113 -9.12 -8.36 2.83
C PHE A 113 -10.60 -8.55 2.58
N ASN A 114 -11.34 -8.92 3.63
CA ASN A 114 -12.78 -9.13 3.56
C ASN A 114 -13.52 -7.87 4.02
N PHE A 115 -14.44 -7.40 3.20
CA PHE A 115 -15.30 -6.26 3.50
C PHE A 115 -16.76 -6.70 3.52
N SER A 116 -17.49 -6.26 4.52
CA SER A 116 -18.92 -6.58 4.73
C SER A 116 -19.66 -5.38 5.33
N PRO A 117 -19.81 -4.27 4.56
CA PRO A 117 -20.49 -3.08 5.08
C PRO A 117 -21.93 -3.40 5.53
N PRO A 118 -22.43 -2.73 6.60
CA PRO A 118 -21.80 -1.67 7.39
C PRO A 118 -20.84 -2.17 8.48
N GLY A 119 -20.55 -3.46 8.56
CA GLY A 119 -19.64 -4.05 9.55
C GLY A 119 -18.18 -3.70 9.25
N THR A 120 -17.45 -4.61 8.61
CA THR A 120 -16.06 -4.37 8.25
C THR A 120 -15.97 -3.53 6.97
N THR A 121 -15.47 -2.29 7.11
CA THR A 121 -15.31 -1.35 6.01
C THR A 121 -13.88 -0.87 5.82
N PHE A 122 -12.98 -1.19 6.74
CA PHE A 122 -11.59 -0.77 6.73
C PHE A 122 -10.68 -1.91 7.17
N GLN A 123 -9.59 -2.11 6.44
CA GLN A 123 -8.55 -3.10 6.75
C GLN A 123 -7.18 -2.45 6.73
N ARG A 124 -6.33 -2.83 7.68
CA ARG A 124 -4.95 -2.37 7.80
C ARG A 124 -4.08 -3.56 8.15
N GLU A 125 -2.96 -3.69 7.44
CA GLU A 125 -1.99 -4.76 7.71
C GLU A 125 -0.58 -4.26 7.45
N VAL A 126 0.38 -4.76 8.21
CA VAL A 126 1.81 -4.52 7.99
C VAL A 126 2.52 -5.87 8.00
N TRP A 127 3.33 -6.13 6.96
CA TRP A 127 4.10 -7.36 6.82
C TRP A 127 5.58 -7.07 6.89
N ASN A 128 6.32 -7.89 7.62
CA ASN A 128 7.78 -7.90 7.57
C ASN A 128 8.22 -8.61 6.30
N VAL A 129 8.89 -7.89 5.43
CA VAL A 129 9.38 -8.39 4.13
C VAL A 129 10.83 -7.96 3.92
N PRO A 130 11.77 -8.40 4.78
CA PRO A 130 13.15 -7.96 4.68
C PRO A 130 13.76 -8.37 3.35
N ALA A 131 14.32 -7.40 2.63
CA ALA A 131 14.98 -7.60 1.36
C ALA A 131 15.98 -6.48 1.09
N GLU A 132 17.10 -6.82 0.46
CA GLU A 132 18.15 -5.89 0.06
C GLU A 132 18.23 -5.79 -1.47
N GLY A 133 18.73 -4.67 -1.96
CA GLY A 133 18.94 -4.48 -3.39
C GLY A 133 17.66 -4.45 -4.22
N VAL A 134 16.54 -4.05 -3.63
CA VAL A 134 15.24 -4.03 -4.29
C VAL A 134 15.18 -2.90 -5.30
N THR A 135 15.00 -3.24 -6.58
CA THR A 135 14.85 -2.29 -7.67
C THR A 135 13.39 -1.97 -7.97
N HIS A 136 12.49 -2.94 -7.77
CA HIS A 136 11.06 -2.79 -8.05
C HIS A 136 10.23 -3.49 -6.99
N LEU A 137 9.12 -2.86 -6.62
CA LEU A 137 8.06 -3.47 -5.83
C LEU A 137 6.79 -3.47 -6.67
N ARG A 138 6.14 -4.62 -6.79
CA ARG A 138 4.88 -4.76 -7.50
C ARG A 138 3.77 -5.15 -6.55
N LEU A 139 2.71 -4.35 -6.53
CA LEU A 139 1.46 -4.65 -5.85
C LEU A 139 0.40 -4.98 -6.91
N THR A 140 -0.18 -6.16 -6.80
CA THR A 140 -1.30 -6.59 -7.64
C THR A 140 -2.54 -6.69 -6.77
N ILE A 141 -3.66 -6.14 -7.26
CA ILE A 141 -4.92 -6.12 -6.54
C ILE A 141 -6.00 -6.71 -7.42
N GLU A 142 -6.56 -7.82 -6.95
CA GLU A 142 -7.80 -8.38 -7.46
C GLU A 142 -8.92 -7.82 -6.58
N PRO A 143 -9.80 -6.93 -7.12
CA PRO A 143 -10.74 -6.19 -6.28
C PRO A 143 -11.84 -7.04 -5.69
N ASP A 144 -12.18 -8.19 -6.31
CA ASP A 144 -13.06 -9.19 -5.73
C ASP A 144 -12.65 -10.59 -6.14
N LYS A 145 -12.32 -11.42 -5.16
CA LYS A 145 -11.97 -12.83 -5.35
C LYS A 145 -13.06 -13.62 -6.05
N GLY A 146 -14.33 -13.26 -5.82
CA GLY A 146 -15.49 -13.88 -6.46
C GLY A 146 -15.70 -13.48 -7.91
N GLY A 147 -14.91 -12.53 -8.42
CA GLY A 147 -15.01 -12.09 -9.83
C GLY A 147 -16.12 -11.08 -10.11
N MET A 148 -16.72 -10.47 -9.09
CA MET A 148 -17.68 -9.40 -9.26
C MET A 148 -17.00 -8.20 -9.93
N PRO A 149 -17.56 -7.63 -11.02
CA PRO A 149 -17.01 -6.42 -11.62
C PRO A 149 -17.02 -5.27 -10.63
N CYS A 150 -15.84 -4.78 -10.27
CA CYS A 150 -15.68 -3.64 -9.38
C CYS A 150 -14.28 -3.04 -9.54
N ARG A 151 -14.12 -1.81 -9.06
CA ARG A 151 -12.85 -1.10 -9.14
C ARG A 151 -12.00 -1.34 -7.91
N ALA A 152 -10.71 -1.56 -8.10
CA ALA A 152 -9.74 -1.61 -7.02
C ALA A 152 -9.62 -0.24 -6.36
N THR A 153 -9.44 -0.24 -5.05
CA THR A 153 -9.20 0.97 -4.25
C THR A 153 -8.24 0.67 -3.11
N LEU A 154 -7.38 1.61 -2.79
CA LEU A 154 -6.51 1.57 -1.61
C LEU A 154 -6.37 2.96 -1.01
N THR A 155 -6.19 3.01 0.30
CA THR A 155 -5.99 4.24 1.06
C THR A 155 -4.51 4.59 1.19
N SER A 156 -3.66 3.61 1.44
CA SER A 156 -2.24 3.85 1.71
C SER A 156 -1.38 2.65 1.34
N LEU A 157 -0.18 2.95 0.85
CA LEU A 157 0.90 1.98 0.64
C LEU A 157 2.17 2.56 1.28
N ALA A 158 2.59 2.00 2.40
CA ALA A 158 3.74 2.47 3.16
C ALA A 158 4.89 1.46 3.06
N ILE A 159 6.04 1.91 2.61
CA ILE A 159 7.27 1.10 2.48
C ILE A 159 8.25 1.55 3.56
N ARG A 160 8.76 0.59 4.35
CA ARG A 160 9.74 0.81 5.40
C ARG A 160 11.02 0.04 5.16
#